data_ed4badceaac815f5d201e995b9f0be64
#
_entry.id   ed4badceaac815f5d201e995b9f0be64
#
_cell.length_a   1.000
_cell.length_b   1.000
_cell.length_c   1.000
_cell.angle_alpha   90.00
_cell.angle_beta   90.00
_cell.angle_gamma   90.00
#
_symmetry.space_group_name_H-M   'P 1'
#
loop_
_entity.id
_entity.type
_entity.pdbx_description
1 polymer ?
#
loop_
_entity_poly.entity_id
_entity_poly.type
_entity_poly.pdbx_seq_one_letter_code
_entity_poly.pdbx_strand_id
1 'polypeptide(L)'
;MNQVEVLDNGVVLNGNLLTFPLSYEDIRALFGEARINVQSDNHFEYFYDELGISFEGATAYLRNLKKQKAYIDDAHNITSMTLYVTGENVFAESKTEKCYIGGLKVLNQNMSRDRLYPYILGYGYNSEIKDEQGNMVRQIHMDIVLKVEDERKRKDIPVYDGDQILLDVYIGFRPERPKSDENYNITVPDETCLIFDTFNFKLAVIQELMYNQEVLKPYFDIYDYMIFKKAHWNLETDKNVRAAVSFFKELPIPASLAGLVKEINMDGSDEIYMQIAPEWDGRDERFDFRKVTKAEMEQFPNLKKMLIFGNERDAESLRKVCDPLGIEVEPMACTSV
;
A
#
# COMPACT_ATOMS: atom_id res chain seq x y z
N MET A 1 -30.59 -2.45 20.04
CA MET A 1 -30.04 -3.10 18.84
C MET A 1 -28.99 -2.14 18.30
N ASN A 2 -27.80 -2.62 18.10
CA ASN A 2 -26.72 -1.78 17.59
C ASN A 2 -27.03 -1.25 16.19
N GLN A 3 -26.56 -0.06 15.88
CA GLN A 3 -26.76 0.61 14.60
C GLN A 3 -25.46 1.19 14.12
N VAL A 4 -25.03 0.79 12.93
CA VAL A 4 -23.90 1.36 12.21
C VAL A 4 -24.42 2.07 10.96
N GLU A 5 -23.95 3.28 10.74
CA GLU A 5 -24.23 4.04 9.52
C GLU A 5 -22.92 4.60 8.96
N VAL A 6 -22.56 4.18 7.75
CA VAL A 6 -21.40 4.69 7.04
C VAL A 6 -21.76 5.98 6.33
N LEU A 7 -20.99 7.02 6.59
CA LEU A 7 -21.06 8.34 5.96
C LEU A 7 -19.91 8.52 4.97
N ASP A 8 -19.78 9.69 4.38
CA ASP A 8 -18.72 10.01 3.42
C ASP A 8 -17.30 9.90 4.00
N ASN A 9 -17.13 10.30 5.26
CA ASN A 9 -15.82 10.44 5.91
C ASN A 9 -15.79 9.85 7.32
N GLY A 10 -16.73 8.99 7.66
CA GLY A 10 -16.81 8.44 9.00
C GLY A 10 -17.95 7.45 9.17
N VAL A 11 -18.16 7.08 10.41
CA VAL A 11 -19.17 6.10 10.82
C VAL A 11 -19.94 6.64 12.02
N VAL A 12 -21.27 6.49 12.01
CA VAL A 12 -22.07 6.65 13.22
C VAL A 12 -22.33 5.28 13.83
N LEU A 13 -21.81 5.06 15.03
CA LEU A 13 -22.02 3.83 15.78
C LEU A 13 -22.87 4.15 17.03
N ASN A 14 -24.06 3.59 17.09
CA ASN A 14 -25.01 3.79 18.21
C ASN A 14 -25.27 5.27 18.53
N GLY A 15 -25.33 6.13 17.49
CA GLY A 15 -25.54 7.56 17.61
C GLY A 15 -24.26 8.40 17.84
N ASN A 16 -23.12 7.76 18.03
CA ASN A 16 -21.83 8.46 18.17
C ASN A 16 -21.13 8.53 16.81
N LEU A 17 -20.75 9.74 16.41
CA LEU A 17 -19.99 9.97 15.17
C LEU A 17 -18.52 9.68 15.42
N LEU A 18 -17.98 8.77 14.64
CA LEU A 18 -16.57 8.41 14.57
C LEU A 18 -15.99 8.98 13.27
N THR A 19 -15.14 9.99 13.38
CA THR A 19 -14.45 10.59 12.21
C THR A 19 -13.03 10.07 12.14
N PHE A 20 -12.76 9.24 11.17
CA PHE A 20 -11.42 8.67 10.98
C PHE A 20 -10.41 9.68 10.41
N PRO A 21 -9.12 9.57 10.75
CA PRO A 21 -8.53 8.58 11.66
C PRO A 21 -8.81 8.88 13.13
N LEU A 22 -8.90 7.83 13.95
CA LEU A 22 -9.22 7.92 15.38
C LEU A 22 -8.00 7.56 16.23
N SER A 23 -7.99 8.08 17.49
CA SER A 23 -7.11 7.57 18.53
C SER A 23 -7.78 6.45 19.33
N TYR A 24 -6.98 5.65 20.05
CA TYR A 24 -7.55 4.68 21.01
C TYR A 24 -8.33 5.38 22.11
N GLU A 25 -7.90 6.54 22.57
CA GLU A 25 -8.60 7.32 23.59
C GLU A 25 -10.00 7.74 23.14
N ASP A 26 -10.19 8.06 21.84
CA ASP A 26 -11.51 8.43 21.30
C ASP A 26 -12.48 7.26 21.38
N ILE A 27 -12.06 6.06 20.96
CA ILE A 27 -12.94 4.89 21.04
C ILE A 27 -13.11 4.38 22.45
N ARG A 28 -12.09 4.45 23.30
CA ARG A 28 -12.15 4.09 24.71
C ARG A 28 -13.11 4.97 25.50
N ALA A 29 -13.11 6.27 25.22
CA ALA A 29 -14.03 7.21 25.85
C ALA A 29 -15.50 6.91 25.56
N LEU A 30 -15.79 6.32 24.38
CA LEU A 30 -17.15 5.99 23.97
C LEU A 30 -17.59 4.58 24.38
N PHE A 31 -16.69 3.61 24.36
CA PHE A 31 -17.03 2.19 24.47
C PHE A 31 -16.33 1.47 25.63
N GLY A 32 -15.46 2.18 26.38
CA GLY A 32 -14.67 1.58 27.47
C GLY A 32 -13.40 0.91 26.98
N GLU A 33 -12.81 0.06 27.84
CA GLU A 33 -11.57 -0.66 27.52
C GLU A 33 -11.83 -1.75 26.47
N ALA A 34 -10.94 -1.84 25.48
CA ALA A 34 -10.96 -2.90 24.49
C ALA A 34 -10.06 -4.05 24.90
N ARG A 35 -10.32 -5.24 24.38
CA ARG A 35 -9.33 -6.31 24.32
C ARG A 35 -8.35 -5.99 23.19
N ILE A 36 -7.07 -5.89 23.52
CA ILE A 36 -6.04 -5.47 22.56
C ILE A 36 -5.28 -6.70 22.07
N ASN A 37 -5.19 -6.86 20.76
CA ASN A 37 -4.33 -7.82 20.11
C ASN A 37 -3.21 -7.07 19.37
N VAL A 38 -1.97 -7.43 19.66
CA VAL A 38 -0.79 -6.85 19.00
C VAL A 38 -0.26 -7.89 18.03
N GLN A 39 -0.54 -7.72 16.75
CA GLN A 39 -0.06 -8.64 15.71
C GLN A 39 1.41 -8.39 15.33
N SER A 40 1.85 -7.14 15.46
CA SER A 40 3.25 -6.73 15.25
C SER A 40 3.49 -5.38 15.92
N ASP A 41 4.76 -4.94 15.98
CA ASP A 41 5.14 -3.63 16.55
C ASP A 41 4.37 -2.44 15.93
N ASN A 42 3.66 -2.66 14.84
CA ASN A 42 3.01 -1.65 14.04
C ASN A 42 1.54 -1.96 13.70
N HIS A 43 0.96 -3.01 14.26
CA HIS A 43 -0.39 -3.43 13.93
C HIS A 43 -1.14 -3.80 15.21
N PHE A 44 -2.18 -3.03 15.52
CA PHE A 44 -2.99 -3.17 16.73
C PHE A 44 -4.45 -3.37 16.34
N GLU A 45 -5.10 -4.33 16.98
CA GLU A 45 -6.53 -4.55 16.89
C GLU A 45 -7.17 -4.36 18.28
N TYR A 46 -8.26 -3.61 18.31
CA TYR A 46 -9.01 -3.25 19.49
C TYR A 46 -10.40 -3.89 19.43
N PHE A 47 -10.62 -4.99 20.17
CA PHE A 47 -11.86 -5.76 20.13
C PHE A 47 -12.84 -5.30 21.20
N TYR A 48 -14.06 -5.00 20.78
CA TYR A 48 -15.22 -4.78 21.62
C TYR A 48 -16.13 -6.00 21.50
N ASP A 49 -15.81 -7.04 22.28
CA ASP A 49 -16.40 -8.38 22.20
C ASP A 49 -17.92 -8.38 22.36
N GLU A 50 -18.46 -7.53 23.27
CA GLU A 50 -19.90 -7.42 23.49
C GLU A 50 -20.67 -6.79 22.32
N LEU A 51 -19.99 -6.00 21.49
CA LEU A 51 -20.58 -5.33 20.34
C LEU A 51 -20.41 -6.12 19.05
N GLY A 52 -19.51 -7.10 19.01
CA GLY A 52 -19.14 -7.83 17.81
C GLY A 52 -18.41 -6.97 16.80
N ILE A 53 -17.58 -6.03 17.27
CA ILE A 53 -16.81 -5.12 16.42
C ILE A 53 -15.35 -5.04 16.86
N SER A 54 -14.47 -4.75 15.91
CA SER A 54 -13.10 -4.33 16.22
C SER A 54 -12.74 -3.06 15.47
N PHE A 55 -11.70 -2.39 15.98
CA PHE A 55 -11.02 -1.30 15.31
C PHE A 55 -9.58 -1.70 15.05
N GLU A 56 -9.03 -1.25 13.94
CA GLU A 56 -7.68 -1.61 13.52
C GLU A 56 -6.84 -0.36 13.27
N GLY A 57 -5.67 -0.35 13.90
CA GLY A 57 -4.64 0.64 13.68
C GLY A 57 -3.43 0.01 12.99
N ALA A 58 -3.04 0.54 11.84
CA ALA A 58 -1.91 0.04 11.08
C ALA A 58 -0.86 1.14 10.89
N THR A 59 0.24 1.06 11.64
CA THR A 59 1.34 2.02 11.49
C THR A 59 2.22 1.75 10.26
N ALA A 60 2.27 0.53 9.73
CA ALA A 60 3.09 0.21 8.56
C ALA A 60 2.52 0.82 7.26
N TYR A 61 1.22 0.70 7.05
CA TYR A 61 0.52 1.41 5.96
C TYR A 61 0.68 2.93 6.09
N LEU A 62 0.81 3.43 7.31
CA LEU A 62 0.99 4.81 7.68
C LEU A 62 2.41 5.34 7.44
N ARG A 63 3.45 4.48 7.36
CA ARG A 63 4.80 4.96 7.00
C ARG A 63 4.83 5.56 5.61
N ASN A 64 4.13 4.97 4.65
CA ASN A 64 4.00 5.53 3.31
C ASN A 64 3.13 6.78 3.31
N LEU A 65 2.11 6.85 4.17
CA LEU A 65 1.31 8.06 4.38
C LEU A 65 2.06 9.13 5.19
N LYS A 66 2.92 8.76 6.16
CA LYS A 66 3.81 9.72 6.88
C LYS A 66 4.78 10.41 5.94
N LYS A 67 5.33 9.73 4.95
CA LYS A 67 6.14 10.34 3.89
C LYS A 67 5.33 11.34 3.04
N GLN A 68 4.03 11.13 2.93
CA GLN A 68 3.09 12.04 2.25
C GLN A 68 2.62 13.21 3.13
N LYS A 69 3.29 13.49 4.26
CA LYS A 69 2.96 14.56 5.21
C LYS A 69 1.53 14.55 5.79
N ALA A 70 1.36 13.73 6.85
CA ALA A 70 0.49 14.11 7.96
C ALA A 70 -1.02 14.04 7.78
N TYR A 71 -1.54 12.86 7.43
CA TYR A 71 -2.94 12.61 7.76
C TYR A 71 -3.12 11.83 9.06
N ILE A 72 -2.10 11.15 9.51
CA ILE A 72 -2.18 10.22 10.63
C ILE A 72 -0.91 10.37 11.45
N ASP A 73 -1.05 10.84 12.66
CA ASP A 73 0.01 10.83 13.67
C ASP A 73 -0.01 9.51 14.46
N ASP A 74 0.99 9.31 15.32
CA ASP A 74 1.08 8.08 16.12
C ASP A 74 -0.06 7.95 17.15
N ALA A 75 -0.76 9.02 17.46
CA ALA A 75 -1.88 9.04 18.38
C ALA A 75 -3.21 8.74 17.67
N HIS A 76 -3.36 9.15 16.39
CA HIS A 76 -4.57 8.97 15.59
C HIS A 76 -4.31 7.96 14.45
N ASN A 77 -4.14 6.70 14.80
CA ASN A 77 -3.71 5.66 13.87
C ASN A 77 -4.78 4.62 13.53
N ILE A 78 -5.97 4.74 14.08
CA ILE A 78 -7.08 3.85 13.81
C ILE A 78 -7.79 4.31 12.55
N THR A 79 -7.76 3.48 11.51
CA THR A 79 -8.28 3.83 10.18
C THR A 79 -9.40 2.90 9.72
N SER A 80 -9.72 1.87 10.48
CA SER A 80 -10.76 0.93 10.08
C SER A 80 -11.50 0.32 11.25
N MET A 81 -12.66 -0.24 10.95
CA MET A 81 -13.44 -1.08 11.84
C MET A 81 -13.99 -2.30 11.11
N THR A 82 -14.18 -3.38 11.83
CA THR A 82 -14.79 -4.61 11.31
C THR A 82 -16.02 -4.98 12.12
N LEU A 83 -17.11 -5.35 11.43
CA LEU A 83 -18.31 -5.93 12.01
C LEU A 83 -18.25 -7.45 11.80
N TYR A 84 -18.21 -8.23 12.86
CA TYR A 84 -18.19 -9.68 12.81
C TYR A 84 -19.62 -10.23 12.77
N VAL A 85 -20.09 -10.61 11.61
CA VAL A 85 -21.49 -10.97 11.37
C VAL A 85 -21.78 -12.45 11.70
N THR A 86 -20.76 -13.31 11.56
CA THR A 86 -20.89 -14.74 11.90
C THR A 86 -19.77 -15.21 12.81
N GLY A 87 -20.09 -16.21 13.68
CA GLY A 87 -19.11 -16.82 14.57
C GLY A 87 -18.15 -17.81 13.90
N GLU A 88 -18.30 -18.06 12.60
CA GLU A 88 -17.58 -19.13 11.88
C GLU A 88 -16.28 -18.63 11.21
N ASN A 89 -15.43 -17.91 11.94
CA ASN A 89 -14.16 -17.50 11.38
C ASN A 89 -13.05 -18.52 11.65
N VAL A 90 -12.24 -18.83 10.63
CA VAL A 90 -11.19 -19.87 10.66
C VAL A 90 -10.02 -19.50 11.59
N PHE A 91 -9.88 -18.22 11.96
CA PHE A 91 -8.82 -17.74 12.86
C PHE A 91 -9.39 -17.23 14.17
N ALA A 92 -9.52 -18.13 15.14
CA ALA A 92 -10.19 -17.89 16.43
C ALA A 92 -9.57 -16.76 17.27
N GLU A 93 -8.31 -16.38 17.02
CA GLU A 93 -7.59 -15.35 17.79
C GLU A 93 -7.86 -13.91 17.32
N SER A 94 -8.39 -13.74 16.11
CA SER A 94 -8.58 -12.44 15.44
C SER A 94 -10.04 -12.06 15.30
N LYS A 95 -10.91 -12.43 16.23
CA LYS A 95 -12.33 -12.09 16.19
C LYS A 95 -12.88 -11.75 17.57
N THR A 96 -14.06 -11.13 17.58
CA THR A 96 -14.84 -10.90 18.81
C THR A 96 -15.47 -12.20 19.35
N GLU A 97 -15.70 -12.25 20.66
CA GLU A 97 -16.41 -13.38 21.31
C GLU A 97 -17.87 -13.45 20.88
N LYS A 98 -18.51 -12.30 20.59
CA LYS A 98 -19.89 -12.21 20.12
C LYS A 98 -19.96 -11.67 18.71
N CYS A 99 -20.96 -12.11 17.97
CA CYS A 99 -21.25 -11.55 16.64
C CYS A 99 -21.93 -10.18 16.75
N TYR A 100 -21.71 -9.35 15.75
CA TYR A 100 -22.45 -8.11 15.58
C TYR A 100 -23.93 -8.42 15.29
N ILE A 101 -24.81 -7.93 16.15
CA ILE A 101 -26.26 -8.03 15.99
C ILE A 101 -26.81 -6.62 15.88
N GLY A 102 -27.01 -6.13 14.65
CA GLY A 102 -27.45 -4.77 14.44
C GLY A 102 -27.78 -4.44 13.00
N GLY A 103 -28.18 -3.21 12.79
CA GLY A 103 -28.43 -2.66 11.45
C GLY A 103 -27.17 -2.04 10.87
N LEU A 104 -27.02 -2.14 9.57
CA LEU A 104 -26.03 -1.40 8.80
C LEU A 104 -26.75 -0.50 7.79
N LYS A 105 -26.38 0.77 7.79
CA LYS A 105 -26.77 1.73 6.77
C LYS A 105 -25.54 2.24 6.05
N VAL A 106 -25.69 2.50 4.76
CA VAL A 106 -24.68 3.21 3.98
C VAL A 106 -25.39 4.39 3.31
N LEU A 107 -24.98 5.60 3.63
CA LEU A 107 -25.54 6.84 3.10
C LEU A 107 -27.08 6.89 3.20
N ASN A 108 -27.62 6.66 4.40
CA ASN A 108 -29.06 6.60 4.68
C ASN A 108 -29.83 5.40 4.09
N GLN A 109 -29.17 4.48 3.40
CA GLN A 109 -29.81 3.28 2.89
C GLN A 109 -29.58 2.10 3.83
N ASN A 110 -30.66 1.45 4.28
CA ASN A 110 -30.54 0.21 5.04
C ASN A 110 -29.97 -0.89 4.15
N MET A 111 -28.93 -1.53 4.64
CA MET A 111 -28.29 -2.64 3.96
C MET A 111 -28.80 -3.96 4.55
N SER A 112 -29.07 -4.90 3.68
CA SER A 112 -29.28 -6.30 3.99
C SER A 112 -28.27 -7.12 3.20
N ARG A 113 -28.11 -8.41 3.56
CA ARG A 113 -27.26 -9.33 2.81
C ARG A 113 -27.53 -9.22 1.30
N ASP A 114 -28.78 -9.25 0.89
CA ASP A 114 -29.18 -9.24 -0.51
C ASP A 114 -28.94 -7.89 -1.22
N ARG A 115 -28.84 -6.80 -0.46
CA ARG A 115 -28.58 -5.46 -0.98
C ARG A 115 -27.12 -5.07 -0.96
N LEU A 116 -26.30 -5.63 -0.05
CA LEU A 116 -24.86 -5.39 -0.03
C LEU A 116 -24.18 -6.01 -1.25
N TYR A 117 -24.59 -7.21 -1.65
CA TYR A 117 -23.99 -7.93 -2.76
C TYR A 117 -24.03 -7.21 -4.11
N PRO A 118 -25.13 -6.60 -4.55
CA PRO A 118 -25.17 -5.87 -5.82
C PRO A 118 -24.33 -4.58 -5.81
N TYR A 119 -24.16 -3.97 -4.65
CA TYR A 119 -23.53 -2.63 -4.52
C TYR A 119 -22.03 -2.67 -4.24
N ILE A 120 -21.53 -3.77 -3.71
CA ILE A 120 -20.15 -3.90 -3.27
C ILE A 120 -19.54 -5.15 -3.90
N LEU A 121 -19.60 -5.22 -5.23
CA LEU A 121 -18.89 -6.22 -6.01
C LEU A 121 -17.50 -5.69 -6.34
N GLY A 122 -16.54 -6.14 -5.57
CA GLY A 122 -15.15 -5.93 -5.97
C GLY A 122 -14.20 -6.26 -4.84
N TYR A 123 -13.36 -7.20 -5.06
CA TYR A 123 -12.01 -7.17 -4.54
C TYR A 123 -11.38 -5.92 -5.16
N GLY A 124 -11.42 -4.80 -4.53
CA GLY A 124 -10.87 -3.63 -5.17
C GLY A 124 -11.21 -2.40 -4.37
N TYR A 125 -10.30 -1.76 -4.05
CA TYR A 125 -9.92 -0.45 -3.61
C TYR A 125 -10.80 0.74 -4.09
N ASN A 126 -12.04 0.53 -4.49
CA ASN A 126 -12.93 1.59 -4.96
C ASN A 126 -14.12 1.76 -4.05
N SER A 127 -14.17 2.88 -3.35
CA SER A 127 -15.32 3.36 -2.58
C SER A 127 -16.49 3.78 -3.50
N GLU A 128 -16.78 2.97 -4.50
CA GLU A 128 -17.84 3.22 -5.47
C GLU A 128 -19.12 2.54 -5.01
N ILE A 129 -20.14 3.32 -4.72
CA ILE A 129 -21.49 2.81 -4.51
C ILE A 129 -22.21 2.81 -5.85
N LYS A 130 -22.64 1.62 -6.29
CA LYS A 130 -23.36 1.43 -7.56
C LYS A 130 -24.85 1.17 -7.29
N ASP A 131 -25.70 1.60 -8.20
CA ASP A 131 -27.13 1.27 -8.19
C ASP A 131 -27.40 -0.18 -8.64
N GLU A 132 -28.67 -0.59 -8.62
CA GLU A 132 -29.09 -1.94 -9.05
C GLU A 132 -28.76 -2.24 -10.52
N GLN A 133 -28.50 -1.21 -11.33
CA GLN A 133 -28.12 -1.30 -12.73
C GLN A 133 -26.59 -1.28 -12.93
N GLY A 134 -25.81 -1.17 -11.84
CA GLY A 134 -24.36 -1.12 -11.88
C GLY A 134 -23.76 0.25 -12.20
N ASN A 135 -24.57 1.32 -12.24
CA ASN A 135 -24.06 2.67 -12.42
C ASN A 135 -23.51 3.21 -11.11
N MET A 136 -22.40 3.94 -11.17
CA MET A 136 -21.82 4.60 -9.99
C MET A 136 -22.77 5.68 -9.48
N VAL A 137 -23.27 5.50 -8.27
CA VAL A 137 -24.17 6.45 -7.60
C VAL A 137 -23.35 7.49 -6.85
N ARG A 138 -22.28 7.07 -6.19
CA ARG A 138 -21.45 7.93 -5.35
C ARG A 138 -20.10 7.29 -5.08
N GLN A 139 -19.07 8.14 -4.96
CA GLN A 139 -17.78 7.79 -4.38
C GLN A 139 -17.72 8.35 -2.96
N ILE A 140 -17.24 7.56 -2.02
CA ILE A 140 -17.04 7.96 -0.62
C ILE A 140 -15.60 7.71 -0.19
N HIS A 141 -15.15 8.40 0.86
CA HIS A 141 -13.82 8.20 1.44
C HIS A 141 -13.74 7.00 2.41
N MET A 142 -14.73 6.15 2.37
CA MET A 142 -14.82 4.93 3.17
C MET A 142 -14.87 3.72 2.25
N ASP A 143 -13.94 2.80 2.44
CA ASP A 143 -13.97 1.50 1.78
C ASP A 143 -14.84 0.55 2.59
N ILE A 144 -15.75 -0.14 1.92
CA ILE A 144 -16.59 -1.17 2.53
C ILE A 144 -16.28 -2.48 1.81
N VAL A 145 -15.66 -3.40 2.51
CA VAL A 145 -15.28 -4.71 1.97
C VAL A 145 -16.06 -5.79 2.70
N LEU A 146 -16.74 -6.63 1.94
CA LEU A 146 -17.42 -7.81 2.47
C LEU A 146 -16.48 -9.00 2.41
N LYS A 147 -16.22 -9.59 3.55
CA LYS A 147 -15.55 -10.87 3.62
C LYS A 147 -16.60 -11.97 3.61
N VAL A 148 -16.56 -12.78 2.60
CA VAL A 148 -17.52 -13.87 2.41
C VAL A 148 -16.80 -15.18 2.26
N GLU A 149 -17.38 -16.23 2.81
CA GLU A 149 -16.94 -17.59 2.57
C GLU A 149 -17.92 -18.30 1.64
N ASP A 150 -17.37 -18.94 0.63
CA ASP A 150 -18.14 -19.82 -0.25
C ASP A 150 -17.90 -21.27 0.18
N GLU A 151 -18.96 -21.96 0.60
CA GLU A 151 -18.87 -23.38 0.97
C GLU A 151 -18.32 -24.25 -0.18
N ARG A 152 -18.37 -23.74 -1.42
CA ARG A 152 -17.85 -24.39 -2.61
C ARG A 152 -16.42 -24.00 -3.00
N LYS A 153 -15.75 -23.15 -2.26
CA LYS A 153 -14.38 -22.67 -2.54
C LYS A 153 -13.29 -23.75 -2.67
N ARG A 154 -13.63 -24.97 -2.42
CA ARG A 154 -12.72 -26.10 -2.65
C ARG A 154 -12.56 -26.49 -4.13
N LYS A 155 -13.15 -25.74 -5.08
CA LYS A 155 -13.11 -26.02 -6.52
C LYS A 155 -13.13 -24.75 -7.36
N ASP A 156 -12.12 -23.94 -7.37
CA ASP A 156 -11.75 -22.90 -8.36
C ASP A 156 -12.86 -22.33 -9.29
N ILE A 157 -14.07 -22.14 -8.81
CA ILE A 157 -15.18 -21.62 -9.60
C ILE A 157 -15.66 -20.31 -8.97
N PRO A 158 -15.69 -19.19 -9.70
CA PRO A 158 -16.30 -17.96 -9.21
C PRO A 158 -17.81 -18.17 -9.09
N VAL A 159 -18.33 -18.10 -7.89
CA VAL A 159 -19.75 -18.32 -7.61
C VAL A 159 -20.40 -17.02 -7.18
N TYR A 160 -21.33 -16.54 -7.99
CA TYR A 160 -22.17 -15.39 -7.73
C TYR A 160 -23.61 -15.83 -7.41
N ASP A 161 -23.81 -16.89 -6.67
CA ASP A 161 -25.15 -17.40 -6.42
C ASP A 161 -25.30 -17.79 -4.95
N GLY A 162 -26.35 -17.32 -4.35
CA GLY A 162 -27.04 -17.56 -3.06
C GLY A 162 -26.41 -18.32 -1.88
N ASP A 163 -25.29 -18.99 -2.06
CA ASP A 163 -24.66 -19.89 -1.11
C ASP A 163 -23.43 -19.28 -0.39
N GLN A 164 -23.28 -17.96 -0.41
CA GLN A 164 -22.18 -17.29 0.29
C GLN A 164 -22.63 -16.86 1.69
N ILE A 165 -21.80 -17.15 2.68
CA ILE A 165 -21.98 -16.72 4.06
C ILE A 165 -21.19 -15.44 4.28
N LEU A 166 -21.86 -14.36 4.66
CA LEU A 166 -21.18 -13.13 5.07
C LEU A 166 -20.51 -13.36 6.42
N LEU A 167 -19.19 -13.34 6.44
CA LEU A 167 -18.39 -13.51 7.64
C LEU A 167 -18.25 -12.21 8.42
N ASP A 168 -17.75 -11.18 7.75
CA ASP A 168 -17.54 -9.87 8.35
C ASP A 168 -17.69 -8.74 7.31
N VAL A 169 -17.86 -7.52 7.82
CA VAL A 169 -17.88 -6.29 7.04
C VAL A 169 -16.76 -5.40 7.52
N TYR A 170 -15.76 -5.22 6.68
CA TYR A 170 -14.67 -4.28 6.90
C TYR A 170 -15.07 -2.90 6.39
N ILE A 171 -14.86 -1.87 7.21
CA ILE A 171 -15.10 -0.46 6.89
C ILE A 171 -13.79 0.27 7.11
N GLY A 172 -13.10 0.63 6.02
CA GLY A 172 -11.83 1.33 6.05
C GLY A 172 -11.98 2.79 5.64
N PHE A 173 -11.18 3.65 6.26
CA PHE A 173 -11.07 5.05 5.89
C PHE A 173 -9.93 5.27 4.91
N ARG A 174 -10.22 5.95 3.81
CA ARG A 174 -9.20 6.45 2.87
C ARG A 174 -9.09 7.95 3.00
N PRO A 175 -8.01 8.46 3.62
CA PRO A 175 -7.76 9.89 3.62
C PRO A 175 -7.60 10.38 2.18
N GLU A 176 -8.13 11.57 1.90
CA GLU A 176 -7.76 12.26 0.67
C GLU A 176 -6.24 12.44 0.64
N ARG A 177 -5.64 12.13 -0.50
CA ARG A 177 -4.24 12.45 -0.71
C ARG A 177 -4.08 13.98 -0.72
N PRO A 178 -3.08 14.53 0.01
CA PRO A 178 -2.80 15.95 -0.15
C PRO A 178 -2.41 16.21 -1.58
N LYS A 179 -2.77 17.39 -2.05
CA LYS A 179 -2.21 17.86 -3.33
C LYS A 179 -0.71 18.00 -3.14
N SER A 180 0.04 17.30 -3.95
CA SER A 180 1.49 17.43 -3.96
C SER A 180 1.87 18.80 -4.51
N ASP A 181 2.82 19.45 -3.85
CA ASP A 181 3.46 20.68 -4.34
C ASP A 181 4.67 20.37 -5.24
N GLU A 182 4.92 19.08 -5.54
CA GLU A 182 6.07 18.65 -6.34
C GLU A 182 5.93 19.11 -7.80
N ASN A 183 7.01 19.66 -8.30
CA ASN A 183 7.12 20.04 -9.70
C ASN A 183 7.80 18.94 -10.50
N TYR A 184 7.03 18.16 -11.23
CA TYR A 184 7.54 17.04 -12.04
C TYR A 184 8.12 17.47 -13.41
N ASN A 185 8.32 18.75 -13.65
CA ASN A 185 9.08 19.17 -14.83
C ASN A 185 10.56 18.84 -14.60
N ILE A 186 11.10 18.02 -15.47
CA ILE A 186 12.51 17.66 -15.41
C ILE A 186 13.34 18.88 -15.85
N THR A 187 14.20 19.33 -14.94
CA THR A 187 15.19 20.40 -15.21
C THR A 187 16.59 19.80 -15.16
N VAL A 188 17.42 20.18 -16.12
CA VAL A 188 18.83 19.74 -16.11
C VAL A 188 19.57 20.57 -15.07
N PRO A 189 20.27 19.93 -14.11
CA PRO A 189 21.09 20.64 -13.14
C PRO A 189 22.22 21.42 -13.79
N ASP A 190 22.70 22.47 -13.12
CA ASP A 190 23.87 23.24 -13.57
C ASP A 190 25.20 22.50 -13.36
N GLU A 191 25.17 21.27 -12.88
CA GLU A 191 26.32 20.39 -12.64
C GLU A 191 26.28 19.15 -13.52
N THR A 192 27.41 18.43 -13.58
CA THR A 192 27.49 17.13 -14.25
C THR A 192 26.54 16.13 -13.61
N CYS A 193 25.86 15.34 -14.43
CA CYS A 193 24.97 14.27 -13.98
C CYS A 193 25.63 12.90 -14.13
N LEU A 194 25.19 11.97 -13.30
CA LEU A 194 25.57 10.56 -13.40
C LEU A 194 25.06 9.95 -14.71
N ILE A 195 25.86 9.06 -15.27
CA ILE A 195 25.57 8.38 -16.55
C ILE A 195 25.26 6.92 -16.25
N PHE A 196 24.17 6.41 -16.80
CA PHE A 196 23.72 5.04 -16.61
C PHE A 196 23.52 4.35 -17.96
N ASP A 197 24.18 3.22 -18.14
CA ASP A 197 23.94 2.28 -19.24
C ASP A 197 22.84 1.28 -18.85
N THR A 198 22.71 1.02 -17.54
CA THR A 198 21.80 0.01 -16.96
C THR A 198 20.64 0.69 -16.25
N PHE A 199 19.46 0.67 -16.89
CA PHE A 199 18.29 1.35 -16.34
C PHE A 199 17.86 0.82 -14.95
N ASN A 200 17.87 -0.50 -14.75
CA ASN A 200 17.48 -1.08 -13.46
C ASN A 200 18.48 -0.73 -12.34
N PHE A 201 19.78 -0.59 -12.67
CA PHE A 201 20.74 -0.06 -11.72
C PHE A 201 20.46 1.42 -11.39
N LYS A 202 20.08 2.22 -12.40
CA LYS A 202 19.62 3.60 -12.16
C LYS A 202 18.41 3.64 -11.22
N LEU A 203 17.47 2.71 -11.35
CA LEU A 203 16.32 2.62 -10.45
C LEU A 203 16.74 2.34 -9.02
N ALA A 204 17.69 1.41 -8.79
CA ALA A 204 18.19 1.12 -7.44
C ALA A 204 18.90 2.34 -6.82
N VAL A 205 19.64 3.12 -7.61
CA VAL A 205 20.24 4.40 -7.16
C VAL A 205 19.16 5.44 -6.84
N ILE A 206 18.09 5.51 -7.64
CA ILE A 206 16.96 6.41 -7.36
C ILE A 206 16.24 5.99 -6.09
N GLN A 207 16.02 4.68 -5.86
CA GLN A 207 15.45 4.19 -4.62
C GLN A 207 16.22 4.72 -3.41
N GLU A 208 17.53 4.59 -3.45
CA GLU A 208 18.38 5.03 -2.34
C GLU A 208 18.34 6.55 -2.14
N LEU A 209 18.48 7.34 -3.22
CA LEU A 209 18.58 8.79 -3.12
C LEU A 209 17.24 9.50 -2.95
N MET A 210 16.17 8.99 -3.60
CA MET A 210 14.87 9.65 -3.59
C MET A 210 13.99 9.17 -2.43
N TYR A 211 13.93 7.84 -2.19
CA TYR A 211 12.98 7.26 -1.25
C TYR A 211 13.60 6.96 0.12
N ASN A 212 14.85 6.48 0.16
CA ASN A 212 15.50 6.17 1.43
C ASN A 212 16.11 7.42 2.09
N GLN A 213 16.83 8.24 1.32
CA GLN A 213 17.50 9.44 1.83
C GLN A 213 16.76 10.75 1.58
N GLU A 214 15.77 10.78 0.70
CA GLU A 214 14.92 11.94 0.35
C GLU A 214 15.70 13.16 -0.18
N VAL A 215 16.89 12.94 -0.75
CA VAL A 215 17.77 14.00 -1.27
C VAL A 215 17.61 14.26 -2.77
N LEU A 216 17.13 13.29 -3.53
CA LEU A 216 16.88 13.45 -4.96
C LEU A 216 15.43 13.93 -5.20
N LYS A 217 15.28 15.04 -5.93
CA LYS A 217 13.99 15.66 -6.21
C LYS A 217 13.71 15.69 -7.74
N PRO A 218 12.44 15.78 -8.13
CA PRO A 218 11.24 15.78 -7.29
C PRO A 218 11.00 14.41 -6.66
N TYR A 219 10.37 14.37 -5.47
CA TYR A 219 9.91 13.12 -4.88
C TYR A 219 8.77 12.57 -5.75
N PHE A 220 9.00 11.44 -6.42
CA PHE A 220 8.04 10.93 -7.39
C PHE A 220 6.97 10.06 -6.74
N ASP A 221 5.71 10.42 -6.97
CA ASP A 221 4.53 9.59 -6.70
C ASP A 221 3.72 9.49 -8.00
N ILE A 222 3.38 8.28 -8.42
CA ILE A 222 2.71 8.03 -9.71
C ILE A 222 1.31 8.63 -9.76
N TYR A 223 0.60 8.68 -8.63
CA TYR A 223 -0.75 9.27 -8.57
C TYR A 223 -0.67 10.79 -8.64
N ASP A 224 0.28 11.40 -7.92
CA ASP A 224 0.52 12.84 -8.00
C ASP A 224 1.01 13.24 -9.39
N TYR A 225 1.88 12.44 -9.98
CA TYR A 225 2.36 12.66 -11.35
C TYR A 225 1.22 12.56 -12.36
N MET A 226 0.29 11.62 -12.19
CA MET A 226 -0.91 11.50 -13.01
C MET A 226 -1.78 12.77 -12.93
N ILE A 227 -1.98 13.29 -11.71
CA ILE A 227 -2.70 14.56 -11.49
C ILE A 227 -1.97 15.74 -12.14
N PHE A 228 -0.65 15.84 -11.93
CA PHE A 228 0.21 16.87 -12.49
C PHE A 228 0.13 16.89 -14.03
N LYS A 229 0.15 15.71 -14.66
CA LYS A 229 0.04 15.55 -16.11
C LYS A 229 -1.40 15.70 -16.63
N LYS A 230 -2.40 15.84 -15.74
CA LYS A 230 -3.83 15.84 -16.09
C LYS A 230 -4.20 14.62 -16.95
N ALA A 231 -3.65 13.49 -16.61
CA ALA A 231 -3.79 12.23 -17.34
C ALA A 231 -4.67 11.24 -16.55
N HIS A 232 -5.13 10.21 -17.25
CA HIS A 232 -5.80 9.06 -16.63
C HIS A 232 -5.07 7.79 -17.09
N TRP A 233 -4.28 7.21 -16.20
CA TRP A 233 -3.60 5.95 -16.44
C TRP A 233 -4.27 4.85 -15.64
N ASN A 234 -4.29 3.64 -16.19
CA ASN A 234 -4.64 2.48 -15.40
C ASN A 234 -3.48 2.17 -14.44
N LEU A 235 -3.69 2.39 -13.16
CA LEU A 235 -2.73 2.08 -12.09
C LEU A 235 -3.05 0.77 -11.37
N GLU A 236 -4.22 0.17 -11.62
CA GLU A 236 -4.57 -1.19 -11.20
C GLU A 236 -3.96 -2.19 -12.20
N THR A 237 -2.66 -2.31 -12.21
CA THR A 237 -1.94 -3.13 -13.19
C THR A 237 -0.58 -3.57 -12.65
N ASP A 238 -0.25 -4.82 -12.96
CA ASP A 238 1.08 -5.38 -12.77
C ASP A 238 2.08 -4.93 -13.86
N LYS A 239 1.59 -4.27 -14.92
CA LYS A 239 2.42 -3.83 -16.04
C LYS A 239 3.08 -2.49 -15.75
N ASN A 240 4.24 -2.29 -16.36
CA ASN A 240 4.97 -1.04 -16.22
C ASN A 240 4.16 0.15 -16.80
N VAL A 241 3.93 1.15 -15.97
CA VAL A 241 3.34 2.43 -16.37
C VAL A 241 4.37 3.22 -17.20
N ARG A 242 4.15 3.33 -18.49
CA ARG A 242 5.11 3.94 -19.43
C ARG A 242 5.54 5.35 -19.03
N ALA A 243 4.62 6.12 -18.47
CA ALA A 243 4.90 7.50 -18.07
C ALA A 243 5.90 7.56 -16.91
N ALA A 244 5.80 6.65 -15.92
CA ALA A 244 6.77 6.52 -14.83
C ALA A 244 8.14 6.05 -15.35
N VAL A 245 8.15 5.06 -16.24
CA VAL A 245 9.39 4.57 -16.86
C VAL A 245 10.10 5.70 -17.61
N SER A 246 9.36 6.50 -18.41
CA SER A 246 9.93 7.64 -19.14
C SER A 246 10.49 8.68 -18.18
N PHE A 247 9.73 9.01 -17.13
CA PHE A 247 10.17 9.97 -16.11
C PHE A 247 11.52 9.53 -15.47
N PHE A 248 11.61 8.30 -15.00
CA PHE A 248 12.85 7.82 -14.37
C PHE A 248 14.01 7.66 -15.34
N LYS A 249 13.76 7.35 -16.60
CA LYS A 249 14.81 7.34 -17.64
C LYS A 249 15.40 8.73 -17.87
N GLU A 250 14.53 9.74 -17.93
CA GLU A 250 14.90 11.12 -18.23
C GLU A 250 15.41 11.89 -17.01
N LEU A 251 15.05 11.45 -15.77
CA LEU A 251 15.45 12.12 -14.55
C LEU A 251 16.97 12.21 -14.44
N PRO A 252 17.57 13.41 -14.45
CA PRO A 252 18.99 13.58 -14.23
C PRO A 252 19.32 13.39 -12.75
N ILE A 253 20.45 12.74 -12.46
CA ILE A 253 20.94 12.57 -11.08
C ILE A 253 22.23 13.37 -10.98
N PRO A 254 22.27 14.45 -10.15
CA PRO A 254 23.47 15.23 -9.95
C PRO A 254 24.66 14.41 -9.47
N ALA A 255 25.83 14.60 -10.03
CA ALA A 255 27.04 13.85 -9.64
C ALA A 255 27.44 14.12 -8.17
N SER A 256 27.08 15.28 -7.63
CA SER A 256 27.29 15.59 -6.21
C SER A 256 26.60 14.62 -5.25
N LEU A 257 25.53 13.93 -5.69
CA LEU A 257 24.82 12.94 -4.90
C LEU A 257 25.48 11.56 -4.89
N ALA A 258 26.43 11.29 -5.80
CA ALA A 258 27.07 9.97 -5.93
C ALA A 258 27.74 9.49 -4.63
N GLY A 259 28.36 10.41 -3.89
CA GLY A 259 29.03 10.11 -2.63
C GLY A 259 28.09 9.73 -1.47
N LEU A 260 26.79 9.95 -1.63
CA LEU A 260 25.78 9.61 -0.64
C LEU A 260 25.35 8.13 -0.76
N VAL A 261 25.53 7.52 -1.92
CA VAL A 261 25.21 6.10 -2.15
C VAL A 261 26.34 5.24 -1.57
N LYS A 262 26.10 4.64 -0.42
CA LYS A 262 27.06 3.78 0.30
C LYS A 262 26.73 2.30 0.13
N GLU A 263 25.45 1.99 0.07
CA GLU A 263 24.91 0.66 -0.11
C GLU A 263 23.71 0.71 -1.06
N ILE A 264 23.49 -0.36 -1.78
CA ILE A 264 22.26 -0.60 -2.56
C ILE A 264 21.65 -1.88 -2.02
N ASN A 265 20.44 -1.76 -1.52
CA ASN A 265 19.64 -2.86 -1.01
C ASN A 265 18.37 -2.96 -1.85
N MET A 266 18.29 -3.96 -2.72
CA MET A 266 17.07 -4.20 -3.49
C MET A 266 16.08 -5.01 -2.65
N ASP A 267 14.87 -4.53 -2.52
CA ASP A 267 13.77 -5.22 -1.84
C ASP A 267 12.52 -5.18 -2.72
N GLY A 268 11.78 -6.28 -2.81
CA GLY A 268 10.54 -6.33 -3.60
C GLY A 268 9.47 -5.35 -3.15
N SER A 269 9.57 -4.81 -1.94
CA SER A 269 8.70 -3.77 -1.39
C SER A 269 9.21 -2.35 -1.62
N ASP A 270 10.33 -2.17 -2.33
CA ASP A 270 10.89 -0.85 -2.63
C ASP A 270 9.88 0.03 -3.39
N GLU A 271 9.79 1.28 -2.96
CA GLU A 271 8.83 2.25 -3.47
C GLU A 271 8.94 2.48 -4.98
N ILE A 272 10.17 2.50 -5.50
CA ILE A 272 10.44 2.74 -6.93
C ILE A 272 9.71 1.74 -7.83
N TYR A 273 9.59 0.47 -7.40
CA TYR A 273 8.93 -0.57 -8.19
C TYR A 273 7.42 -0.36 -8.20
N MET A 274 6.83 0.02 -7.05
CA MET A 274 5.40 0.35 -6.95
C MET A 274 5.04 1.60 -7.75
N GLN A 275 5.97 2.53 -7.93
CA GLN A 275 5.76 3.68 -8.79
C GLN A 275 5.75 3.31 -10.29
N ILE A 276 6.47 2.26 -10.67
CA ILE A 276 6.55 1.80 -12.06
C ILE A 276 5.47 0.79 -12.39
N ALA A 277 5.20 -0.15 -11.48
CA ALA A 277 4.22 -1.23 -11.63
C ALA A 277 3.44 -1.40 -10.32
N PRO A 278 2.36 -0.61 -10.12
CA PRO A 278 1.68 -0.51 -8.82
C PRO A 278 1.17 -1.83 -8.22
N GLU A 279 0.80 -2.80 -9.06
CA GLU A 279 0.33 -4.14 -8.65
C GLU A 279 1.38 -5.24 -8.89
N TRP A 280 2.66 -4.87 -8.94
CA TRP A 280 3.72 -5.87 -9.11
C TRP A 280 3.88 -6.72 -7.84
N ASP A 281 3.90 -8.03 -8.02
CA ASP A 281 3.92 -9.02 -6.94
C ASP A 281 5.34 -9.51 -6.55
N GLY A 282 6.38 -8.91 -7.15
CA GLY A 282 7.76 -9.26 -6.86
C GLY A 282 8.25 -10.58 -7.47
N ARG A 283 7.45 -11.28 -8.31
CA ARG A 283 7.76 -12.65 -8.76
C ARG A 283 8.50 -12.76 -10.08
N ASP A 284 8.61 -11.69 -10.83
CA ASP A 284 9.33 -11.70 -12.10
C ASP A 284 10.64 -10.89 -12.05
N GLU A 285 11.52 -11.12 -13.01
CA GLU A 285 12.87 -10.57 -13.08
C GLU A 285 12.93 -9.18 -13.74
N ARG A 286 11.81 -8.46 -13.86
CA ARG A 286 11.73 -7.20 -14.64
C ARG A 286 12.60 -6.07 -14.10
N PHE A 287 12.91 -6.09 -12.82
CA PHE A 287 13.75 -5.11 -12.15
C PHE A 287 15.17 -5.62 -11.85
N ASP A 288 15.46 -6.87 -12.17
CA ASP A 288 16.80 -7.43 -12.03
C ASP A 288 17.78 -6.72 -12.95
N PHE A 289 19.02 -6.62 -12.49
CA PHE A 289 20.14 -6.30 -13.36
C PHE A 289 21.29 -7.28 -13.13
N ARG A 290 21.84 -7.78 -14.22
CA ARG A 290 22.88 -8.82 -14.22
C ARG A 290 24.20 -8.32 -14.76
N LYS A 291 24.23 -7.06 -15.18
CA LYS A 291 25.40 -6.40 -15.75
C LYS A 291 25.40 -4.94 -15.36
N VAL A 292 26.56 -4.44 -15.04
CA VAL A 292 26.87 -3.02 -14.89
C VAL A 292 28.19 -2.77 -15.61
N THR A 293 28.45 -1.54 -16.02
CA THR A 293 29.74 -1.18 -16.60
C THR A 293 30.69 -0.69 -15.51
N LYS A 294 31.97 -0.82 -15.75
CA LYS A 294 32.98 -0.27 -14.84
C LYS A 294 32.81 1.24 -14.70
N ALA A 295 32.51 1.93 -15.79
CA ALA A 295 32.29 3.37 -15.83
C ALA A 295 31.10 3.79 -14.97
N GLU A 296 30.01 2.98 -14.94
CA GLU A 296 28.88 3.25 -14.05
C GLU A 296 29.31 3.15 -12.58
N MET A 297 30.06 2.08 -12.21
CA MET A 297 30.44 1.83 -10.83
C MET A 297 31.48 2.81 -10.31
N GLU A 298 32.41 3.26 -11.14
CA GLU A 298 33.45 4.24 -10.79
C GLU A 298 32.87 5.62 -10.42
N GLN A 299 31.62 5.90 -10.77
CA GLN A 299 30.96 7.15 -10.38
C GLN A 299 30.59 7.20 -8.88
N PHE A 300 30.55 6.06 -8.19
CA PHE A 300 30.10 5.95 -6.80
C PHE A 300 31.28 5.71 -5.84
N PRO A 301 31.98 6.76 -5.39
CA PRO A 301 33.23 6.61 -4.63
C PRO A 301 33.05 5.96 -3.26
N ASN A 302 31.84 6.00 -2.70
CA ASN A 302 31.55 5.50 -1.36
C ASN A 302 30.72 4.20 -1.36
N LEU A 303 30.31 3.68 -2.52
CA LEU A 303 29.57 2.43 -2.60
C LEU A 303 30.45 1.25 -2.16
N LYS A 304 29.96 0.48 -1.18
CA LYS A 304 30.68 -0.64 -0.58
C LYS A 304 29.97 -1.97 -0.72
N LYS A 305 28.64 -1.95 -0.80
CA LYS A 305 27.84 -3.16 -0.82
C LYS A 305 26.62 -3.03 -1.73
N MET A 306 26.28 -4.13 -2.41
CA MET A 306 25.03 -4.28 -3.14
C MET A 306 24.38 -5.61 -2.78
N LEU A 307 23.16 -5.57 -2.27
CA LEU A 307 22.26 -6.71 -2.17
C LEU A 307 21.32 -6.65 -3.36
N ILE A 308 21.35 -7.66 -4.22
CA ILE A 308 20.65 -7.64 -5.51
C ILE A 308 19.59 -8.73 -5.61
N PHE A 309 18.57 -8.50 -6.43
CA PHE A 309 17.71 -9.59 -6.90
C PHE A 309 18.52 -10.57 -7.76
N GLY A 310 18.07 -11.81 -7.78
CA GLY A 310 18.70 -12.85 -8.57
C GLY A 310 19.40 -13.91 -7.73
N ASN A 311 20.19 -14.69 -8.39
CA ASN A 311 20.88 -15.84 -7.79
C ASN A 311 22.40 -15.62 -7.75
N GLU A 312 23.13 -16.60 -7.20
CA GLU A 312 24.60 -16.54 -7.07
C GLU A 312 25.31 -16.33 -8.42
N ARG A 313 24.78 -16.90 -9.52
CA ARG A 313 25.36 -16.72 -10.85
C ARG A 313 25.26 -15.26 -11.34
N ASP A 314 24.14 -14.60 -10.98
CA ASP A 314 23.94 -13.19 -11.31
C ASP A 314 24.91 -12.32 -10.50
N ALA A 315 25.07 -12.61 -9.19
CA ALA A 315 26.04 -11.95 -8.34
C ALA A 315 27.48 -12.15 -8.83
N GLU A 316 27.88 -13.38 -9.21
CA GLU A 316 29.20 -13.66 -9.80
C GLU A 316 29.48 -12.83 -11.05
N SER A 317 28.46 -12.58 -11.87
CA SER A 317 28.58 -11.74 -13.05
C SER A 317 28.93 -10.30 -12.71
N LEU A 318 28.30 -9.75 -11.68
CA LEU A 318 28.51 -8.38 -11.21
C LEU A 318 29.84 -8.24 -10.44
N ARG A 319 30.24 -9.22 -9.65
CA ARG A 319 31.51 -9.23 -8.90
C ARG A 319 32.71 -9.03 -9.81
N LYS A 320 32.68 -9.52 -11.05
CA LYS A 320 33.76 -9.29 -12.02
C LYS A 320 34.12 -7.81 -12.24
N VAL A 321 33.09 -6.95 -12.09
CA VAL A 321 33.25 -5.49 -12.22
C VAL A 321 33.44 -4.84 -10.85
N CYS A 322 32.72 -5.32 -9.85
CA CYS A 322 32.58 -4.69 -8.53
C CYS A 322 33.75 -4.99 -7.59
N ASP A 323 34.25 -6.25 -7.55
CA ASP A 323 35.38 -6.65 -6.66
C ASP A 323 36.63 -5.82 -6.86
N PRO A 324 37.09 -5.52 -8.12
CA PRO A 324 38.25 -4.66 -8.34
C PRO A 324 38.09 -3.24 -7.80
N LEU A 325 36.84 -2.80 -7.56
CA LEU A 325 36.50 -1.49 -7.01
C LEU A 325 36.26 -1.54 -5.49
N GLY A 326 36.35 -2.73 -4.89
CA GLY A 326 36.13 -2.95 -3.46
C GLY A 326 34.62 -2.87 -3.08
N ILE A 327 33.74 -3.23 -4.00
CA ILE A 327 32.29 -3.26 -3.80
C ILE A 327 31.86 -4.73 -3.67
N GLU A 328 31.34 -5.08 -2.51
CA GLU A 328 30.77 -6.40 -2.23
C GLU A 328 29.42 -6.58 -2.91
N VAL A 329 29.17 -7.74 -3.50
CA VAL A 329 27.87 -8.05 -4.13
C VAL A 329 27.35 -9.37 -3.59
N GLU A 330 26.15 -9.32 -3.04
CA GLU A 330 25.44 -10.49 -2.50
C GLU A 330 24.07 -10.65 -3.21
N PRO A 331 23.67 -11.87 -3.57
CA PRO A 331 22.31 -12.11 -3.99
C PRO A 331 21.39 -12.10 -2.78
N MET A 332 20.18 -11.59 -2.94
CA MET A 332 19.14 -11.72 -1.93
C MET A 332 18.82 -13.21 -1.77
N ALA A 333 18.92 -13.73 -0.55
CA ALA A 333 18.51 -15.09 -0.27
C ALA A 333 17.00 -15.21 -0.55
N CYS A 334 16.64 -16.03 -1.54
CA CYS A 334 15.25 -16.42 -1.70
C CYS A 334 14.79 -17.13 -0.44
N THR A 335 14.10 -16.44 0.45
CA THR A 335 13.28 -17.09 1.47
C THR A 335 12.12 -17.72 0.73
N SER A 336 12.28 -18.99 0.37
CA SER A 336 11.16 -19.83 -0.08
C SER A 336 10.17 -19.91 1.08
N VAL A 337 9.07 -19.19 0.97
CA VAL A 337 7.88 -19.34 1.82
C VAL A 337 6.98 -20.41 1.22
#